data_dc1b1e6e502e093ae7fa9a4e2fa786f4
#
_entry.id   dc1b1e6e502e093ae7fa9a4e2fa786f4
#
_cell.length_a   1.000
_cell.length_b   1.000
_cell.length_c   1.000
_cell.angle_alpha   90.00
_cell.angle_beta   90.00
_cell.angle_gamma   90.00
#
_symmetry.space_group_name_H-M   'P 1'
#
loop_
_entity.id
_entity.type
_entity.pdbx_description
1 polymer ?
#
loop_
_entity_poly.entity_id
_entity_poly.type
_entity_poly.pdbx_seq_one_letter_code
_entity_poly.pdbx_strand_id
1 'polypeptide(L)'
;MDASILIVGRDDFCQFILDAIQPSATLTLETAPNPQEAFPLIQAQQPDLVILSSQQLGILELCRNIRVNNRLTWMYCIAIDCVPSSLSSPFLSNLDSSDKLLQKQSNFLVEGADAFLALEASPTPVQQELLRAQVQAGLRRVQSHREIVRANDLLSAIALSDPLTELNNRRAFEWELPRQIHNARERNAPLSLLMLDVDFFKSINDQHGHLVGDRALKLISARLRHNLRFYDTPFRYGGEEFVIILNNTAAKEAQRIGQRLCQLIAQQAFNIDEQLELTITVSAGMASLRLDDDNKGTSLLRRADQYLLQAKSQGRNRILSAENEADVNVAMAEAEARPQQLNQIDVTPTSKNQN
;
A
#
# COMPACT_ATOMS: atom_id res chain seq x y z
N MET A 1 18.15 -19.67 -7.01
CA MET A 1 17.21 -18.58 -7.35
C MET A 1 16.92 -18.68 -8.82
N ASP A 2 15.66 -18.75 -9.14
CA ASP A 2 15.27 -18.86 -10.55
C ASP A 2 15.40 -17.47 -11.18
N ALA A 3 16.36 -17.32 -12.10
CA ALA A 3 16.53 -16.12 -12.88
C ALA A 3 15.97 -16.33 -14.29
N SER A 4 15.37 -15.29 -14.87
CA SER A 4 14.77 -15.36 -16.20
C SER A 4 15.49 -14.45 -17.18
N ILE A 5 15.82 -14.99 -18.34
CA ILE A 5 16.48 -14.27 -19.42
C ILE A 5 15.63 -14.40 -20.69
N LEU A 6 15.35 -13.27 -21.32
CA LEU A 6 14.74 -13.21 -22.63
C LEU A 6 15.79 -12.88 -23.69
N ILE A 7 15.89 -13.69 -24.71
CA ILE A 7 16.81 -13.49 -25.86
C ILE A 7 15.97 -13.02 -27.04
N VAL A 8 16.31 -11.86 -27.58
CA VAL A 8 15.57 -11.24 -28.70
C VAL A 8 16.44 -11.18 -29.94
N GLY A 9 16.06 -11.97 -30.94
CA GLY A 9 16.82 -12.07 -32.18
C GLY A 9 16.29 -13.19 -33.08
N ARG A 10 16.85 -13.31 -34.29
CA ARG A 10 16.54 -14.44 -35.17
C ARG A 10 17.01 -15.75 -34.57
N ASP A 11 16.50 -16.83 -35.06
CA ASP A 11 16.74 -18.20 -34.56
C ASP A 11 18.23 -18.55 -34.45
N ASP A 12 19.03 -18.15 -35.45
CA ASP A 12 20.49 -18.34 -35.48
C ASP A 12 21.20 -17.62 -34.33
N PHE A 13 20.77 -16.39 -34.03
CA PHE A 13 21.29 -15.63 -32.90
C PHE A 13 20.82 -16.22 -31.56
N CYS A 14 19.55 -16.56 -31.45
CA CYS A 14 19.00 -17.15 -30.23
C CYS A 14 19.73 -18.47 -29.89
N GLN A 15 19.89 -19.36 -30.88
CA GLN A 15 20.60 -20.63 -30.67
C GLN A 15 22.09 -20.38 -30.27
N PHE A 16 22.76 -19.44 -30.94
CA PHE A 16 24.12 -19.07 -30.58
C PHE A 16 24.27 -18.63 -29.11
N ILE A 17 23.33 -17.81 -28.61
CA ILE A 17 23.34 -17.34 -27.22
C ILE A 17 23.02 -18.47 -26.25
N LEU A 18 22.03 -19.30 -26.56
CA LEU A 18 21.66 -20.48 -25.76
C LEU A 18 22.84 -21.43 -25.56
N ASP A 19 23.56 -21.75 -26.64
CA ASP A 19 24.75 -22.62 -26.60
C ASP A 19 25.90 -22.01 -25.78
N ALA A 20 26.04 -20.67 -25.85
CA ALA A 20 27.12 -19.95 -25.14
C ALA A 20 26.86 -19.84 -23.64
N ILE A 21 25.59 -19.65 -23.20
CA ILE A 21 25.25 -19.42 -21.79
C ILE A 21 25.24 -20.73 -21.00
N GLN A 22 24.94 -21.86 -21.63
CA GLN A 22 24.72 -23.18 -20.99
C GLN A 22 23.68 -23.12 -19.87
N PRO A 23 22.43 -23.47 -20.12
CA PRO A 23 21.38 -23.39 -19.14
C PRO A 23 21.72 -24.22 -17.89
N SER A 24 21.64 -23.57 -16.72
CA SER A 24 21.67 -24.25 -15.43
C SER A 24 20.25 -24.52 -14.92
N ALA A 25 20.08 -25.45 -14.01
CA ALA A 25 18.77 -25.82 -13.48
C ALA A 25 17.97 -24.66 -12.82
N THR A 26 18.61 -23.51 -12.60
CA THR A 26 18.04 -22.32 -11.96
C THR A 26 17.80 -21.16 -12.93
N LEU A 27 17.98 -21.38 -14.23
CA LEU A 27 17.89 -20.33 -15.25
C LEU A 27 16.78 -20.64 -16.25
N THR A 28 15.75 -19.81 -16.30
CA THR A 28 14.70 -19.88 -17.32
C THR A 28 15.11 -19.05 -18.52
N LEU A 29 15.21 -19.67 -19.69
CA LEU A 29 15.58 -19.01 -20.95
C LEU A 29 14.38 -19.02 -21.88
N GLU A 30 14.02 -17.86 -22.39
CA GLU A 30 12.97 -17.68 -23.41
C GLU A 30 13.53 -16.91 -24.61
N THR A 31 12.90 -17.09 -25.75
CA THR A 31 13.32 -16.42 -26.99
C THR A 31 12.17 -15.68 -27.64
N ALA A 32 12.46 -14.56 -28.28
CA ALA A 32 11.54 -13.82 -29.12
C ALA A 32 12.22 -13.49 -30.46
N PRO A 33 11.58 -13.74 -31.61
CA PRO A 33 12.23 -13.61 -32.92
C PRO A 33 12.43 -12.15 -33.35
N ASN A 34 11.67 -11.22 -32.75
CA ASN A 34 11.70 -9.79 -33.09
C ASN A 34 11.24 -8.90 -31.93
N PRO A 35 11.49 -7.57 -32.00
CA PRO A 35 11.09 -6.62 -30.95
C PRO A 35 9.58 -6.51 -30.69
N GLN A 36 8.75 -6.73 -31.73
CA GLN A 36 7.30 -6.62 -31.63
C GLN A 36 6.71 -7.73 -30.76
N GLU A 37 7.26 -8.94 -30.86
CA GLU A 37 6.88 -10.08 -30.04
C GLU A 37 7.55 -10.02 -28.65
N ALA A 38 8.76 -9.46 -28.58
CA ALA A 38 9.49 -9.33 -27.32
C ALA A 38 8.84 -8.37 -26.33
N PHE A 39 8.32 -7.21 -26.77
CA PHE A 39 7.82 -6.18 -25.87
C PHE A 39 6.61 -6.63 -25.03
N PRO A 40 5.56 -7.27 -25.59
CA PRO A 40 4.49 -7.85 -24.78
C PRO A 40 4.98 -8.91 -23.76
N LEU A 41 5.93 -9.75 -24.14
CA LEU A 41 6.53 -10.75 -23.24
C LEU A 41 7.27 -10.05 -22.07
N ILE A 42 8.06 -9.03 -22.38
CA ILE A 42 8.76 -8.22 -21.39
C ILE A 42 7.78 -7.58 -20.39
N GLN A 43 6.67 -7.04 -20.87
CA GLN A 43 5.65 -6.45 -20.01
C GLN A 43 4.93 -7.46 -19.11
N ALA A 44 4.64 -8.65 -19.65
CA ALA A 44 3.90 -9.69 -18.94
C ALA A 44 4.78 -10.45 -17.92
N GLN A 45 5.99 -10.80 -18.31
CA GLN A 45 6.85 -11.71 -17.54
C GLN A 45 7.93 -10.98 -16.73
N GLN A 46 8.31 -9.75 -17.15
CA GLN A 46 9.34 -8.93 -16.51
C GLN A 46 10.66 -9.70 -16.26
N PRO A 47 11.33 -10.16 -17.32
CA PRO A 47 12.56 -10.95 -17.19
C PRO A 47 13.67 -10.18 -16.47
N ASP A 48 14.56 -10.90 -15.78
CA ASP A 48 15.70 -10.32 -15.09
C ASP A 48 16.70 -9.67 -16.03
N LEU A 49 16.91 -10.31 -17.17
CA LEU A 49 17.88 -9.89 -18.15
C LEU A 49 17.32 -10.06 -19.57
N VAL A 50 17.60 -9.11 -20.43
CA VAL A 50 17.24 -9.13 -21.84
C VAL A 50 18.50 -9.07 -22.69
N ILE A 51 18.68 -10.03 -23.59
CA ILE A 51 19.79 -10.07 -24.56
C ILE A 51 19.23 -9.74 -25.93
N LEU A 52 19.77 -8.72 -26.56
CA LEU A 52 19.25 -8.10 -27.77
C LEU A 52 20.25 -8.23 -28.93
N SER A 53 19.80 -8.74 -30.08
CA SER A 53 20.58 -8.69 -31.31
C SER A 53 20.62 -7.29 -31.89
N SER A 54 21.78 -6.65 -31.89
CA SER A 54 21.94 -5.29 -32.39
C SER A 54 21.75 -5.14 -33.92
N GLN A 55 21.69 -6.24 -34.65
CA GLN A 55 21.49 -6.23 -36.11
C GLN A 55 20.00 -6.17 -36.50
N GLN A 56 19.10 -6.27 -35.56
CA GLN A 56 17.67 -6.33 -35.85
C GLN A 56 17.02 -4.94 -35.85
N LEU A 57 16.14 -4.69 -36.80
CA LEU A 57 15.39 -3.42 -36.88
C LEU A 57 14.46 -3.26 -35.67
N GLY A 58 14.42 -2.05 -35.10
CA GLY A 58 13.56 -1.72 -33.96
C GLY A 58 14.13 -2.04 -32.57
N ILE A 59 15.30 -2.65 -32.48
CA ILE A 59 15.94 -3.01 -31.19
C ILE A 59 16.31 -1.78 -30.37
N LEU A 60 16.80 -0.71 -30.98
CA LEU A 60 17.11 0.55 -30.27
C LEU A 60 15.83 1.16 -29.66
N GLU A 61 14.74 1.11 -30.38
CA GLU A 61 13.45 1.56 -29.88
C GLU A 61 12.94 0.68 -28.72
N LEU A 62 13.15 -0.64 -28.81
CA LEU A 62 12.87 -1.54 -27.71
C LEU A 62 13.66 -1.21 -26.44
N CYS A 63 14.98 -0.93 -26.56
CA CYS A 63 15.82 -0.47 -25.45
C CYS A 63 15.26 0.79 -24.81
N ARG A 64 14.90 1.79 -25.63
CA ARG A 64 14.31 3.04 -25.15
C ARG A 64 12.99 2.79 -24.42
N ASN A 65 12.11 1.98 -24.98
CA ASN A 65 10.80 1.65 -24.39
C ASN A 65 10.94 0.95 -23.04
N ILE A 66 11.93 0.08 -22.87
CA ILE A 66 12.25 -0.55 -21.59
C ILE A 66 12.67 0.51 -20.56
N ARG A 67 13.50 1.49 -20.94
CA ARG A 67 14.02 2.52 -20.02
C ARG A 67 13.02 3.59 -19.65
N VAL A 68 12.13 3.96 -20.56
CA VAL A 68 11.06 4.94 -20.28
C VAL A 68 9.99 4.37 -19.37
N ASN A 69 9.81 3.05 -19.35
CA ASN A 69 8.82 2.41 -18.51
C ASN A 69 9.35 2.20 -17.09
N ASN A 70 8.87 2.99 -16.13
CA ASN A 70 9.29 2.94 -14.72
C ASN A 70 9.22 1.55 -14.07
N ARG A 71 8.37 0.65 -14.58
CA ARG A 71 8.25 -0.73 -14.06
C ARG A 71 9.34 -1.68 -14.59
N LEU A 72 10.04 -1.29 -15.65
CA LEU A 72 10.99 -2.13 -16.39
C LEU A 72 12.43 -1.64 -16.25
N THR A 73 12.66 -0.48 -15.64
CA THR A 73 13.97 0.17 -15.53
C THR A 73 15.04 -0.64 -14.80
N TRP A 74 14.63 -1.60 -13.99
CA TRP A 74 15.51 -2.46 -13.20
C TRP A 74 16.09 -3.65 -13.98
N MET A 75 15.48 -4.01 -15.13
CA MET A 75 15.97 -5.07 -15.99
C MET A 75 17.36 -4.74 -16.56
N TYR A 76 18.19 -5.76 -16.70
CA TYR A 76 19.50 -5.60 -17.30
C TYR A 76 19.45 -5.91 -18.79
N CYS A 77 19.85 -4.97 -19.64
CA CYS A 77 19.81 -5.10 -21.09
C CYS A 77 21.21 -5.22 -21.65
N ILE A 78 21.51 -6.32 -22.34
CA ILE A 78 22.76 -6.55 -23.07
C ILE A 78 22.46 -6.51 -24.57
N ALA A 79 23.07 -5.58 -25.30
CA ALA A 79 23.06 -5.59 -26.75
C ALA A 79 24.29 -6.34 -27.28
N ILE A 80 24.07 -7.24 -28.23
CA ILE A 80 25.17 -8.04 -28.83
C ILE A 80 25.18 -7.80 -30.33
N ASP A 81 26.40 -7.49 -30.85
CA ASP A 81 26.68 -7.40 -32.27
C ASP A 81 27.51 -8.60 -32.72
N CYS A 82 26.93 -9.43 -33.61
CA CYS A 82 27.63 -10.55 -34.20
C CYS A 82 28.36 -10.09 -35.43
N VAL A 83 29.72 -10.05 -35.34
CA VAL A 83 30.59 -9.58 -36.40
C VAL A 83 31.11 -10.78 -37.23
N PRO A 84 31.12 -10.72 -38.56
CA PRO A 84 31.72 -11.78 -39.39
C PRO A 84 33.19 -11.98 -39.08
N SER A 85 33.63 -13.23 -38.97
CA SER A 85 35.03 -13.58 -38.65
C SER A 85 36.07 -13.03 -39.66
N SER A 86 35.63 -12.63 -40.84
CA SER A 86 36.49 -12.00 -41.88
C SER A 86 36.98 -10.60 -41.53
N LEU A 87 36.36 -9.92 -40.51
CA LEU A 87 36.77 -8.59 -40.05
C LEU A 87 37.85 -8.63 -38.95
N SER A 88 38.13 -9.79 -38.40
CA SER A 88 39.15 -10.01 -37.34
C SER A 88 40.60 -10.11 -37.91
N SER A 89 40.75 -10.06 -39.23
CA SER A 89 42.10 -10.10 -39.83
C SER A 89 42.84 -8.78 -39.60
N PRO A 90 44.03 -8.79 -38.96
CA PRO A 90 44.77 -7.56 -38.64
C PRO A 90 45.26 -6.78 -39.88
N PHE A 91 45.09 -7.32 -41.09
CA PHE A 91 45.49 -6.69 -42.35
C PHE A 91 44.42 -5.88 -43.08
N LEU A 92 43.13 -5.87 -42.57
CA LEU A 92 42.02 -5.15 -43.17
C LEU A 92 41.27 -4.31 -42.13
N SER A 93 41.93 -3.78 -41.11
CA SER A 93 41.34 -2.80 -40.20
C SER A 93 41.14 -1.47 -40.94
N ASN A 94 40.09 -1.36 -41.75
CA ASN A 94 39.61 -0.06 -42.19
C ASN A 94 39.16 0.70 -40.93
N LEU A 95 39.79 1.86 -40.64
CA LEU A 95 39.41 2.80 -39.57
C LEU A 95 37.92 3.06 -39.55
N ASP A 96 37.26 3.09 -40.70
CA ASP A 96 35.82 3.21 -40.90
C ASP A 96 34.96 2.11 -40.20
N SER A 97 35.47 0.90 -40.08
CA SER A 97 34.75 -0.23 -39.46
C SER A 97 34.77 -0.16 -37.93
N SER A 98 35.91 0.26 -37.37
CA SER A 98 36.05 0.47 -35.92
C SER A 98 35.24 1.64 -35.43
N ASP A 99 35.20 2.75 -36.17
CA ASP A 99 34.39 3.93 -35.83
C ASP A 99 32.89 3.64 -35.89
N LYS A 100 32.43 2.85 -36.88
CA LYS A 100 31.06 2.40 -37.00
C LYS A 100 30.63 1.52 -35.82
N LEU A 101 31.48 0.61 -35.34
CA LEU A 101 31.23 -0.23 -34.19
C LEU A 101 31.12 0.60 -32.91
N LEU A 102 32.06 1.53 -32.70
CA LEU A 102 32.04 2.46 -31.57
C LEU A 102 30.80 3.35 -31.57
N GLN A 103 30.41 3.86 -32.73
CA GLN A 103 29.17 4.63 -32.87
C GLN A 103 27.95 3.81 -32.55
N LYS A 104 27.87 2.56 -33.00
CA LYS A 104 26.80 1.64 -32.70
C LYS A 104 26.72 1.35 -31.19
N GLN A 105 27.86 1.04 -30.56
CA GLN A 105 27.97 0.85 -29.12
C GLN A 105 27.47 2.07 -28.35
N SER A 106 27.94 3.27 -28.73
CA SER A 106 27.50 4.52 -28.12
C SER A 106 25.99 4.70 -28.20
N ASN A 107 25.39 4.44 -29.37
CA ASN A 107 23.97 4.57 -29.57
C ASN A 107 23.18 3.62 -28.65
N PHE A 108 23.57 2.35 -28.54
CA PHE A 108 22.89 1.39 -27.66
C PHE A 108 22.98 1.77 -26.17
N LEU A 109 24.15 2.24 -25.73
CA LEU A 109 24.33 2.66 -24.34
C LEU A 109 23.51 3.93 -24.02
N VAL A 110 23.45 4.89 -24.95
CA VAL A 110 22.64 6.11 -24.80
C VAL A 110 21.15 5.79 -24.77
N GLU A 111 20.69 4.84 -25.59
CA GLU A 111 19.29 4.41 -25.65
C GLU A 111 18.90 3.43 -24.52
N GLY A 112 19.84 3.11 -23.63
CA GLY A 112 19.55 2.44 -22.37
C GLY A 112 19.96 0.98 -22.26
N ALA A 113 20.77 0.44 -23.16
CA ALA A 113 21.44 -0.82 -22.90
C ALA A 113 22.47 -0.66 -21.74
N ASP A 114 22.53 -1.64 -20.84
CA ASP A 114 23.51 -1.64 -19.74
C ASP A 114 24.90 -2.12 -20.20
N ALA A 115 24.93 -2.93 -21.25
CA ALA A 115 26.16 -3.41 -21.86
C ALA A 115 26.00 -3.60 -23.36
N PHE A 116 27.14 -3.48 -24.06
CA PHE A 116 27.26 -3.80 -25.48
C PHE A 116 28.45 -4.71 -25.69
N LEU A 117 28.24 -5.84 -26.38
CA LEU A 117 29.32 -6.80 -26.72
C LEU A 117 29.39 -6.97 -28.22
N ALA A 118 30.60 -6.96 -28.77
CA ALA A 118 30.89 -7.38 -30.15
C ALA A 118 31.51 -8.79 -30.09
N LEU A 119 30.81 -9.76 -30.67
CA LEU A 119 31.22 -11.16 -30.68
C LEU A 119 31.34 -11.64 -32.13
N GLU A 120 32.27 -12.54 -32.38
CA GLU A 120 32.36 -13.21 -33.68
C GLU A 120 31.20 -14.19 -33.87
N ALA A 121 30.82 -14.45 -35.10
CA ALA A 121 29.78 -15.44 -35.43
C ALA A 121 30.13 -16.86 -34.94
N SER A 122 31.43 -17.15 -34.82
CA SER A 122 31.99 -18.34 -34.15
C SER A 122 32.92 -17.85 -33.02
N PRO A 123 32.34 -17.61 -31.80
CA PRO A 123 33.07 -16.94 -30.74
C PRO A 123 34.22 -17.82 -30.21
N THR A 124 35.33 -17.17 -29.92
CA THR A 124 36.46 -17.82 -29.23
C THR A 124 36.02 -18.20 -27.80
N PRO A 125 36.72 -19.15 -27.15
CA PRO A 125 36.46 -19.47 -25.74
C PRO A 125 36.50 -18.24 -24.82
N VAL A 126 37.38 -17.28 -25.09
CA VAL A 126 37.47 -16.01 -24.32
C VAL A 126 36.26 -15.13 -24.52
N GLN A 127 35.71 -15.06 -25.72
CA GLN A 127 34.47 -14.30 -26.01
C GLN A 127 33.23 -14.94 -25.35
N GLN A 128 33.18 -16.28 -25.32
CA GLN A 128 32.12 -17.00 -24.58
C GLN A 128 32.20 -16.74 -23.08
N GLU A 129 33.43 -16.75 -22.54
CA GLU A 129 33.64 -16.44 -21.12
C GLU A 129 33.24 -14.99 -20.79
N LEU A 130 33.61 -14.04 -21.68
CA LEU A 130 33.17 -12.65 -21.54
C LEU A 130 31.63 -12.49 -21.52
N LEU A 131 30.92 -13.19 -22.43
CA LEU A 131 29.46 -13.19 -22.45
C LEU A 131 28.90 -13.73 -21.14
N ARG A 132 29.38 -14.90 -20.66
CA ARG A 132 28.98 -15.48 -19.39
C ARG A 132 29.24 -14.54 -18.21
N ALA A 133 30.40 -13.92 -18.16
CA ALA A 133 30.78 -12.96 -17.13
C ALA A 133 29.80 -11.75 -17.12
N GLN A 134 29.44 -11.24 -18.31
CA GLN A 134 28.54 -10.13 -18.47
C GLN A 134 27.10 -10.48 -18.03
N VAL A 135 26.63 -11.66 -18.42
CA VAL A 135 25.31 -12.18 -17.97
C VAL A 135 25.29 -12.32 -16.45
N GLN A 136 26.33 -12.91 -15.85
CA GLN A 136 26.43 -13.02 -14.40
C GLN A 136 26.50 -11.65 -13.70
N ALA A 137 27.19 -10.68 -14.27
CA ALA A 137 27.24 -9.31 -13.76
C ALA A 137 25.85 -8.66 -13.78
N GLY A 138 25.11 -8.83 -14.88
CA GLY A 138 23.75 -8.35 -15.01
C GLY A 138 22.80 -8.98 -13.97
N LEU A 139 22.85 -10.30 -13.83
CA LEU A 139 22.03 -11.02 -12.84
C LEU A 139 22.35 -10.59 -11.40
N ARG A 140 23.64 -10.39 -11.05
CA ARG A 140 24.01 -9.85 -9.74
C ARG A 140 23.43 -8.45 -9.50
N ARG A 141 23.47 -7.57 -10.51
CA ARG A 141 22.90 -6.22 -10.41
C ARG A 141 21.40 -6.25 -10.16
N VAL A 142 20.67 -7.09 -10.89
CA VAL A 142 19.22 -7.27 -10.70
C VAL A 142 18.90 -7.81 -9.32
N GLN A 143 19.68 -8.80 -8.85
CA GLN A 143 19.53 -9.37 -7.52
C GLN A 143 19.73 -8.31 -6.43
N SER A 144 20.81 -7.52 -6.51
CA SER A 144 21.07 -6.42 -5.56
C SER A 144 19.94 -5.39 -5.56
N HIS A 145 19.39 -5.06 -6.74
CA HIS A 145 18.23 -4.17 -6.82
C HIS A 145 17.00 -4.75 -6.08
N ARG A 146 16.69 -6.03 -6.31
CA ARG A 146 15.61 -6.72 -5.61
C ARG A 146 15.80 -6.75 -4.09
N GLU A 147 17.03 -6.96 -3.64
CA GLU A 147 17.38 -6.94 -2.20
C GLU A 147 17.16 -5.55 -1.60
N ILE A 148 17.55 -4.48 -2.29
CA ILE A 148 17.31 -3.10 -1.87
C ILE A 148 15.81 -2.80 -1.78
N VAL A 149 15.02 -3.19 -2.78
CA VAL A 149 13.56 -3.00 -2.76
C VAL A 149 12.93 -3.73 -1.58
N ARG A 150 13.27 -5.01 -1.38
CA ARG A 150 12.78 -5.80 -0.24
C ARG A 150 13.17 -5.20 1.11
N ALA A 151 14.42 -4.72 1.23
CA ALA A 151 14.87 -4.05 2.44
C ALA A 151 14.11 -2.75 2.70
N ASN A 152 13.84 -1.95 1.68
CA ASN A 152 13.02 -0.74 1.78
C ASN A 152 11.57 -1.03 2.17
N ASP A 153 10.96 -2.08 1.59
CA ASP A 153 9.61 -2.52 1.94
C ASP A 153 9.55 -2.95 3.41
N LEU A 154 10.53 -3.73 3.86
CA LEU A 154 10.64 -4.17 5.26
C LEU A 154 10.85 -2.98 6.21
N LEU A 155 11.75 -2.06 5.88
CA LEU A 155 11.98 -0.84 6.66
C LEU A 155 10.72 0.03 6.72
N SER A 156 9.99 0.14 5.61
CA SER A 156 8.72 0.86 5.55
C SER A 156 7.66 0.19 6.43
N ALA A 157 7.53 -1.12 6.38
CA ALA A 157 6.61 -1.87 7.23
C ALA A 157 6.94 -1.66 8.72
N ILE A 158 8.22 -1.76 9.12
CA ILE A 158 8.66 -1.51 10.50
C ILE A 158 8.43 -0.05 10.90
N ALA A 159 8.69 0.92 10.02
CA ALA A 159 8.54 2.34 10.31
C ALA A 159 7.07 2.78 10.39
N LEU A 160 6.13 2.05 9.80
CA LEU A 160 4.72 2.40 9.70
C LEU A 160 3.81 1.53 10.58
N SER A 161 4.33 0.50 11.25
CA SER A 161 3.58 -0.32 12.21
C SER A 161 3.88 0.05 13.66
N ASP A 162 2.94 -0.22 14.54
CA ASP A 162 3.12 -0.16 16.00
C ASP A 162 3.59 -1.54 16.49
N PRO A 163 4.76 -1.63 17.15
CA PRO A 163 5.35 -2.92 17.51
C PRO A 163 4.57 -3.68 18.61
N LEU A 164 3.73 -2.99 19.38
CA LEU A 164 2.93 -3.63 20.42
C LEU A 164 1.67 -4.26 19.83
N THR A 165 0.94 -3.53 19.01
CA THR A 165 -0.41 -3.89 18.56
C THR A 165 -0.46 -4.42 17.13
N GLU A 166 0.63 -4.31 16.37
CA GLU A 166 0.74 -4.65 14.95
C GLU A 166 -0.25 -3.88 14.04
N LEU A 167 -0.91 -2.85 14.57
CA LEU A 167 -1.66 -1.90 13.77
C LEU A 167 -0.71 -0.90 13.10
N ASN A 168 -1.21 -0.18 12.14
CA ASN A 168 -0.50 0.99 11.62
C ASN A 168 -0.29 2.01 12.76
N ASN A 169 0.88 2.65 12.79
CA ASN A 169 1.20 3.65 13.79
C ASN A 169 0.72 5.06 13.38
N ARG A 170 0.93 6.04 14.25
CA ARG A 170 0.61 7.46 14.00
C ARG A 170 1.24 8.00 12.72
N ARG A 171 2.50 7.62 12.43
CA ARG A 171 3.20 8.07 11.22
C ARG A 171 2.51 7.57 9.95
N ALA A 172 2.06 6.33 9.96
CA ALA A 172 1.27 5.75 8.88
C ALA A 172 -0.05 6.50 8.69
N PHE A 173 -0.73 6.87 9.79
CA PHE A 173 -1.95 7.66 9.75
C PHE A 173 -1.72 9.05 9.12
N GLU A 174 -0.69 9.78 9.56
CA GLU A 174 -0.35 11.12 9.06
C GLU A 174 -0.01 11.12 7.55
N TRP A 175 0.48 10.00 7.03
CA TRP A 175 0.76 9.80 5.61
C TRP A 175 -0.48 9.34 4.82
N GLU A 176 -1.32 8.47 5.39
CA GLU A 176 -2.46 7.87 4.71
C GLU A 176 -3.69 8.78 4.64
N LEU A 177 -3.99 9.53 5.70
CA LEU A 177 -5.19 10.39 5.75
C LEU A 177 -5.28 11.39 4.59
N PRO A 178 -4.21 12.15 4.23
CA PRO A 178 -4.25 13.07 3.09
C PRO A 178 -4.54 12.37 1.76
N ARG A 179 -4.03 11.15 1.56
CA ARG A 179 -4.25 10.34 0.36
C ARG A 179 -5.70 9.88 0.26
N GLN A 180 -6.27 9.41 1.37
CA GLN A 180 -7.67 8.98 1.42
C GLN A 180 -8.63 10.16 1.22
N ILE A 181 -8.33 11.35 1.74
CA ILE A 181 -9.09 12.58 1.49
C ILE A 181 -9.05 12.94 0.01
N HIS A 182 -7.89 12.92 -0.61
CA HIS A 182 -7.73 13.19 -2.04
C HIS A 182 -8.55 12.20 -2.88
N ASN A 183 -8.42 10.90 -2.63
CA ASN A 183 -9.17 9.86 -3.33
C ASN A 183 -10.68 9.99 -3.14
N ALA A 184 -11.12 10.32 -1.92
CA ALA A 184 -12.53 10.53 -1.61
C ALA A 184 -13.12 11.71 -2.41
N ARG A 185 -12.39 12.81 -2.51
CA ARG A 185 -12.79 13.99 -3.29
C ARG A 185 -12.82 13.72 -4.79
N GLU A 186 -11.81 13.08 -5.34
CA GLU A 186 -11.77 12.73 -6.78
C GLU A 186 -12.93 11.81 -7.18
N ARG A 187 -13.28 10.87 -6.31
CA ARG A 187 -14.36 9.90 -6.58
C ARG A 187 -15.73 10.36 -6.09
N ASN A 188 -15.81 11.55 -5.49
CA ASN A 188 -17.02 12.04 -4.80
C ASN A 188 -17.59 11.00 -3.83
N ALA A 189 -16.71 10.31 -3.10
CA ALA A 189 -17.04 9.23 -2.17
C ALA A 189 -17.00 9.74 -0.72
N PRO A 190 -17.88 9.29 0.18
CA PRO A 190 -17.84 9.68 1.57
C PRO A 190 -16.64 9.08 2.30
N LEU A 191 -16.07 9.84 3.23
CA LEU A 191 -15.00 9.41 4.12
C LEU A 191 -15.36 9.80 5.54
N SER A 192 -15.17 8.91 6.50
CA SER A 192 -15.38 9.20 7.92
C SER A 192 -14.18 8.75 8.75
N LEU A 193 -13.99 9.40 9.89
CA LEU A 193 -12.92 9.15 10.84
C LEU A 193 -13.51 8.85 12.21
N LEU A 194 -13.06 7.76 12.84
CA LEU A 194 -13.33 7.46 14.24
C LEU A 194 -12.04 7.69 15.03
N MET A 195 -12.14 8.41 16.14
CA MET A 195 -11.10 8.49 17.15
C MET A 195 -11.60 7.82 18.42
N LEU A 196 -10.85 6.84 18.93
CA LEU A 196 -11.21 6.02 20.08
C LEU A 196 -10.13 6.12 21.15
N ASP A 197 -10.55 5.99 22.40
CA ASP A 197 -9.65 5.95 23.55
C ASP A 197 -10.18 4.94 24.57
N VAL A 198 -9.24 4.19 25.17
CA VAL A 198 -9.58 3.15 26.16
C VAL A 198 -9.90 3.81 27.49
N ASP A 199 -11.14 3.65 27.94
CA ASP A 199 -11.61 4.24 29.17
C ASP A 199 -10.85 3.71 30.39
N PHE A 200 -10.40 4.61 31.25
CA PHE A 200 -9.70 4.30 32.50
C PHE A 200 -8.42 3.45 32.32
N PHE A 201 -7.74 3.51 31.17
CA PHE A 201 -6.57 2.70 30.86
C PHE A 201 -5.46 2.88 31.89
N LYS A 202 -5.24 4.13 32.38
CA LYS A 202 -4.29 4.38 33.46
C LYS A 202 -4.62 3.58 34.72
N SER A 203 -5.91 3.46 35.08
CA SER A 203 -6.33 2.66 36.23
C SER A 203 -6.01 1.17 36.05
N ILE A 204 -6.15 0.65 34.84
CA ILE A 204 -5.75 -0.73 34.51
C ILE A 204 -4.25 -0.91 34.78
N ASN A 205 -3.41 0.01 34.30
CA ASN A 205 -1.97 -0.02 34.52
C ASN A 205 -1.61 0.10 36.01
N ASP A 206 -2.25 1.02 36.74
CA ASP A 206 -1.97 1.27 38.15
C ASP A 206 -2.37 0.06 39.04
N GLN A 207 -3.42 -0.66 38.67
CA GLN A 207 -3.93 -1.82 39.45
C GLN A 207 -3.25 -3.14 39.09
N HIS A 208 -2.93 -3.35 37.80
CA HIS A 208 -2.49 -4.65 37.29
C HIS A 208 -1.09 -4.63 36.67
N GLY A 209 -0.48 -3.43 36.55
CA GLY A 209 0.84 -3.26 35.95
C GLY A 209 0.81 -3.11 34.43
N HIS A 210 1.88 -2.53 33.88
CA HIS A 210 1.99 -2.20 32.46
C HIS A 210 1.91 -3.42 31.52
N LEU A 211 2.37 -4.59 31.94
CA LEU A 211 2.29 -5.80 31.12
C LEU A 211 0.84 -6.24 30.84
N VAL A 212 -0.05 -6.04 31.82
CA VAL A 212 -1.49 -6.29 31.68
C VAL A 212 -2.11 -5.26 30.74
N GLY A 213 -1.75 -3.98 30.89
CA GLY A 213 -2.18 -2.93 29.97
C GLY A 213 -1.74 -3.19 28.54
N ASP A 214 -0.50 -3.59 28.33
CA ASP A 214 0.03 -3.95 27.00
C ASP A 214 -0.75 -5.12 26.39
N ARG A 215 -1.05 -6.15 27.20
CA ARG A 215 -1.86 -7.28 26.74
C ARG A 215 -3.29 -6.84 26.38
N ALA A 216 -3.89 -5.98 27.19
CA ALA A 216 -5.21 -5.40 26.90
C ALA A 216 -5.22 -4.64 25.58
N LEU A 217 -4.22 -3.80 25.31
CA LEU A 217 -4.10 -3.08 24.03
C LEU A 217 -3.96 -4.02 22.83
N LYS A 218 -3.17 -5.11 22.96
CA LYS A 218 -3.06 -6.15 21.91
C LYS A 218 -4.42 -6.78 21.60
N LEU A 219 -5.17 -7.15 22.64
CA LEU A 219 -6.47 -7.80 22.48
C LEU A 219 -7.52 -6.85 21.90
N ILE A 220 -7.54 -5.58 22.34
CA ILE A 220 -8.40 -4.53 21.76
C ILE A 220 -8.07 -4.35 20.27
N SER A 221 -6.80 -4.24 19.92
CA SER A 221 -6.35 -4.06 18.54
C SER A 221 -6.75 -5.22 17.64
N ALA A 222 -6.59 -6.46 18.11
CA ALA A 222 -7.05 -7.64 17.40
C ALA A 222 -8.57 -7.62 17.20
N ARG A 223 -9.34 -7.25 18.24
CA ARG A 223 -10.81 -7.15 18.17
C ARG A 223 -11.25 -6.06 17.19
N LEU A 224 -10.60 -4.89 17.19
CA LEU A 224 -10.88 -3.84 16.20
C LEU A 224 -10.62 -4.35 14.78
N ARG A 225 -9.44 -4.91 14.52
CA ARG A 225 -9.04 -5.40 13.19
C ARG A 225 -9.99 -6.47 12.64
N HIS A 226 -10.44 -7.42 13.45
CA HIS A 226 -11.36 -8.49 13.03
C HIS A 226 -12.79 -8.01 12.76
N ASN A 227 -13.17 -6.82 13.25
CA ASN A 227 -14.53 -6.29 13.12
C ASN A 227 -14.65 -5.11 12.15
N LEU A 228 -13.56 -4.80 11.44
CA LEU A 228 -13.51 -3.80 10.37
C LEU A 228 -13.53 -4.48 9.01
N ARG A 229 -13.96 -3.74 7.98
CA ARG A 229 -13.92 -4.18 6.59
C ARG A 229 -12.50 -4.11 6.07
N PHE A 230 -12.19 -4.84 5.01
CA PHE A 230 -10.85 -4.86 4.39
C PHE A 230 -10.31 -3.47 3.99
N TYR A 231 -11.18 -2.57 3.61
CA TYR A 231 -10.80 -1.20 3.19
C TYR A 231 -10.87 -0.16 4.33
N ASP A 232 -11.31 -0.54 5.53
CA ASP A 232 -11.22 0.29 6.73
C ASP A 232 -9.86 0.08 7.39
N THR A 233 -9.21 1.16 7.76
CA THR A 233 -7.83 1.08 8.25
C THR A 233 -7.72 1.56 9.70
N PRO A 234 -7.42 0.65 10.65
CA PRO A 234 -7.14 1.02 12.03
C PRO A 234 -5.68 1.42 12.23
N PHE A 235 -5.48 2.40 13.11
CA PHE A 235 -4.17 2.92 13.53
C PHE A 235 -4.12 3.01 15.04
N ARG A 236 -2.94 2.76 15.64
CA ARG A 236 -2.64 3.19 16.99
C ARG A 236 -2.05 4.60 16.93
N TYR A 237 -2.81 5.57 17.41
CA TYR A 237 -2.45 6.98 17.30
C TYR A 237 -1.56 7.47 18.46
N GLY A 238 -1.78 6.95 19.65
CA GLY A 238 -1.02 7.26 20.87
C GLY A 238 -1.09 6.10 21.86
N GLY A 239 -0.68 6.30 23.09
CA GLY A 239 -0.63 5.27 24.13
C GLY A 239 -1.84 4.33 24.16
N GLU A 240 -3.01 4.87 24.45
CA GLU A 240 -4.29 4.16 24.55
C GLU A 240 -5.31 4.62 23.50
N GLU A 241 -4.84 5.43 22.52
CA GLU A 241 -5.67 6.06 21.48
C GLU A 241 -5.55 5.31 20.15
N PHE A 242 -6.70 5.11 19.51
CA PHE A 242 -6.82 4.49 18.19
C PHE A 242 -7.57 5.42 17.25
N VAL A 243 -7.18 5.39 15.98
CA VAL A 243 -7.91 6.08 14.91
C VAL A 243 -8.27 5.08 13.82
N ILE A 244 -9.46 5.22 13.24
CA ILE A 244 -9.92 4.36 12.15
C ILE A 244 -10.39 5.25 11.01
N ILE A 245 -9.80 5.05 9.83
CA ILE A 245 -10.28 5.65 8.59
C ILE A 245 -11.32 4.71 7.98
N LEU A 246 -12.55 5.19 7.85
CA LEU A 246 -13.66 4.48 7.23
C LEU A 246 -13.85 4.99 5.81
N ASN A 247 -13.33 4.23 4.85
CA ASN A 247 -13.41 4.57 3.44
C ASN A 247 -14.81 4.28 2.87
N ASN A 248 -15.25 5.14 1.95
CA ASN A 248 -16.56 5.02 1.29
C ASN A 248 -17.72 4.82 2.29
N THR A 249 -17.67 5.56 3.42
CA THR A 249 -18.59 5.39 4.54
C THR A 249 -19.17 6.75 4.95
N ALA A 250 -20.48 6.89 4.78
CA ALA A 250 -21.22 8.11 5.16
C ALA A 250 -21.43 8.20 6.67
N ALA A 251 -21.77 9.39 7.18
CA ALA A 251 -21.88 9.71 8.60
C ALA A 251 -22.77 8.73 9.39
N LYS A 252 -23.99 8.45 8.91
CA LYS A 252 -24.91 7.51 9.59
C LYS A 252 -24.36 6.07 9.68
N GLU A 253 -23.67 5.62 8.65
CA GLU A 253 -23.05 4.30 8.66
C GLU A 253 -21.82 4.26 9.56
N ALA A 254 -20.98 5.30 9.53
CA ALA A 254 -19.84 5.45 10.41
C ALA A 254 -20.25 5.45 11.89
N GLN A 255 -21.34 6.14 12.22
CA GLN A 255 -21.93 6.15 13.56
C GLN A 255 -22.33 4.74 14.01
N ARG A 256 -23.00 3.96 13.13
CA ARG A 256 -23.39 2.56 13.43
C ARG A 256 -22.15 1.67 13.64
N ILE A 257 -21.13 1.84 12.82
CA ILE A 257 -19.85 1.09 12.96
C ILE A 257 -19.23 1.42 14.32
N GLY A 258 -19.11 2.69 14.68
CA GLY A 258 -18.55 3.10 15.95
C GLY A 258 -19.36 2.60 17.16
N GLN A 259 -20.69 2.68 17.10
CA GLN A 259 -21.55 2.11 18.16
C GLN A 259 -21.33 0.60 18.33
N ARG A 260 -21.28 -0.13 17.21
CA ARG A 260 -21.00 -1.57 17.22
C ARG A 260 -19.65 -1.89 17.84
N LEU A 261 -18.60 -1.11 17.50
CA LEU A 261 -17.25 -1.32 18.06
C LEU A 261 -17.22 -1.05 19.57
N CYS A 262 -17.82 0.05 20.06
CA CYS A 262 -17.94 0.33 21.50
C CYS A 262 -18.66 -0.81 22.22
N GLN A 263 -19.81 -1.25 21.70
CA GLN A 263 -20.58 -2.36 22.28
C GLN A 263 -19.80 -3.66 22.31
N LEU A 264 -19.12 -4.01 21.22
CA LEU A 264 -18.35 -5.24 21.09
C LEU A 264 -17.18 -5.27 22.07
N ILE A 265 -16.52 -4.13 22.31
CA ILE A 265 -15.45 -4.03 23.29
C ILE A 265 -16.01 -4.16 24.70
N ALA A 266 -17.15 -3.53 25.01
CA ALA A 266 -17.75 -3.52 26.33
C ALA A 266 -18.38 -4.86 26.72
N GLN A 267 -19.01 -5.57 25.78
CA GLN A 267 -19.81 -6.77 26.06
C GLN A 267 -18.99 -8.06 26.19
N GLN A 268 -17.82 -8.10 25.59
CA GLN A 268 -16.95 -9.28 25.62
C GLN A 268 -15.74 -8.98 26.49
N ALA A 269 -15.64 -9.61 27.61
CA ALA A 269 -14.49 -9.49 28.49
C ALA A 269 -13.18 -9.94 27.78
N PHE A 270 -12.08 -9.48 28.28
CA PHE A 270 -10.75 -9.75 27.73
C PHE A 270 -10.01 -10.72 28.67
N ASN A 271 -9.74 -11.92 28.18
CA ASN A 271 -8.93 -12.89 28.89
C ASN A 271 -7.45 -12.49 28.78
N ILE A 272 -6.94 -11.84 29.82
CA ILE A 272 -5.55 -11.37 29.85
C ILE A 272 -4.62 -12.58 30.05
N ASP A 273 -4.96 -13.46 30.99
CA ASP A 273 -4.30 -14.73 31.24
C ASP A 273 -5.33 -15.76 31.78
N GLU A 274 -4.86 -16.91 32.28
CA GLU A 274 -5.74 -17.98 32.80
C GLU A 274 -6.53 -17.60 34.06
N GLN A 275 -6.15 -16.51 34.74
CA GLN A 275 -6.72 -16.13 36.06
C GLN A 275 -7.35 -14.73 36.03
N LEU A 276 -7.02 -13.91 35.02
CA LEU A 276 -7.43 -12.52 34.94
C LEU A 276 -8.28 -12.23 33.69
N GLU A 277 -9.52 -11.86 33.94
CA GLU A 277 -10.44 -11.37 32.93
C GLU A 277 -10.78 -9.90 33.22
N LEU A 278 -10.71 -9.02 32.20
CA LEU A 278 -10.99 -7.60 32.33
C LEU A 278 -12.17 -7.20 31.44
N THR A 279 -13.09 -6.45 32.03
CA THR A 279 -14.10 -5.69 31.26
C THR A 279 -13.54 -4.32 30.93
N ILE A 280 -13.40 -4.01 29.67
CA ILE A 280 -12.82 -2.75 29.18
C ILE A 280 -13.86 -2.05 28.32
N THR A 281 -13.94 -0.73 28.41
CA THR A 281 -14.77 0.09 27.53
C THR A 281 -13.93 1.08 26.75
N VAL A 282 -14.49 1.60 25.67
CA VAL A 282 -13.86 2.66 24.87
C VAL A 282 -14.84 3.79 24.65
N SER A 283 -14.36 5.01 24.68
CA SER A 283 -15.08 6.19 24.21
C SER A 283 -14.63 6.51 22.79
N ALA A 284 -15.54 7.02 21.98
CA ALA A 284 -15.25 7.35 20.59
C ALA A 284 -15.84 8.70 20.19
N GLY A 285 -15.14 9.40 19.31
CA GLY A 285 -15.65 10.55 18.58
C GLY A 285 -15.59 10.29 17.08
N MET A 286 -16.62 10.69 16.34
CA MET A 286 -16.71 10.50 14.91
C MET A 286 -16.89 11.82 14.16
N ALA A 287 -16.21 11.96 13.03
CA ALA A 287 -16.43 13.06 12.09
C ALA A 287 -16.38 12.53 10.65
N SER A 288 -17.22 13.10 9.79
CA SER A 288 -17.19 12.84 8.34
C SER A 288 -16.52 14.00 7.60
N LEU A 289 -15.87 13.68 6.49
CA LEU A 289 -15.20 14.63 5.62
C LEU A 289 -16.21 15.64 5.06
N ARG A 290 -15.86 16.91 5.15
CA ARG A 290 -16.62 18.04 4.62
C ARG A 290 -15.88 18.72 3.47
N LEU A 291 -16.58 19.51 2.67
CA LEU A 291 -15.98 20.25 1.55
C LEU A 291 -14.97 21.31 2.01
N ASP A 292 -15.20 21.89 3.18
CA ASP A 292 -14.36 22.94 3.80
C ASP A 292 -13.19 22.37 4.61
N ASP A 293 -13.03 21.06 4.71
CA ASP A 293 -11.88 20.46 5.40
C ASP A 293 -10.58 20.67 4.62
N ASP A 294 -9.49 20.83 5.38
CA ASP A 294 -8.15 20.94 4.78
C ASP A 294 -7.68 19.61 4.15
N ASN A 295 -6.76 19.71 3.18
CA ASN A 295 -6.26 18.53 2.44
C ASN A 295 -5.42 17.58 3.32
N LYS A 296 -4.92 18.02 4.48
CA LYS A 296 -4.18 17.19 5.42
C LYS A 296 -5.10 16.43 6.38
N GLY A 297 -6.37 16.85 6.47
CA GLY A 297 -7.35 16.25 7.37
C GLY A 297 -7.24 16.70 8.82
N THR A 298 -6.51 17.79 9.10
CA THR A 298 -6.34 18.31 10.46
C THR A 298 -7.67 18.78 11.06
N SER A 299 -8.50 19.42 10.26
CA SER A 299 -9.84 19.87 10.67
C SER A 299 -10.77 18.67 10.95
N LEU A 300 -10.72 17.65 10.12
CA LEU A 300 -11.48 16.40 10.29
C LEU A 300 -11.08 15.69 11.60
N LEU A 301 -9.78 15.49 11.81
CA LEU A 301 -9.25 14.86 13.02
C LEU A 301 -9.65 15.65 14.28
N ARG A 302 -9.51 16.98 14.25
CA ARG A 302 -9.88 17.84 15.39
C ARG A 302 -11.36 17.72 15.75
N ARG A 303 -12.26 17.60 14.77
CA ARG A 303 -13.70 17.39 15.06
C ARG A 303 -13.94 16.03 15.71
N ALA A 304 -13.30 14.98 15.22
CA ALA A 304 -13.40 13.65 15.84
C ALA A 304 -12.90 13.66 17.29
N ASP A 305 -11.77 14.33 17.56
CA ASP A 305 -11.22 14.51 18.90
C ASP A 305 -12.16 15.27 19.83
N GLN A 306 -12.78 16.36 19.37
CA GLN A 306 -13.76 17.12 20.15
C GLN A 306 -14.94 16.24 20.58
N TYR A 307 -15.48 15.39 19.69
CA TYR A 307 -16.54 14.46 20.02
C TYR A 307 -16.07 13.34 20.97
N LEU A 308 -14.83 12.89 20.87
CA LEU A 308 -14.25 11.97 21.84
C LEU A 308 -14.18 12.58 23.24
N LEU A 309 -13.72 13.82 23.36
CA LEU A 309 -13.71 14.53 24.64
C LEU A 309 -15.12 14.69 25.24
N GLN A 310 -16.11 14.99 24.41
CA GLN A 310 -17.52 15.04 24.85
C GLN A 310 -18.00 13.65 25.28
N ALA A 311 -17.69 12.56 24.55
CA ALA A 311 -18.05 11.21 24.93
C ALA A 311 -17.51 10.84 26.32
N LYS A 312 -16.23 11.18 26.58
CA LYS A 312 -15.60 11.00 27.89
C LYS A 312 -16.31 11.81 29.02
N SER A 313 -16.66 13.06 28.75
CA SER A 313 -17.32 13.94 29.73
C SER A 313 -18.77 13.51 30.03
N GLN A 314 -19.47 12.94 29.05
CA GLN A 314 -20.86 12.48 29.18
C GLN A 314 -21.02 11.08 29.78
N GLY A 315 -19.97 10.50 30.35
CA GLY A 315 -20.05 9.20 31.08
C GLY A 315 -19.39 8.03 30.35
N ARG A 316 -18.58 8.27 29.32
CA ARG A 316 -17.77 7.26 28.62
C ARG A 316 -18.55 6.13 27.95
N ASN A 317 -17.89 5.08 27.49
CA ASN A 317 -18.46 3.89 26.86
C ASN A 317 -19.50 4.21 25.78
N ARG A 318 -19.18 5.16 24.91
CA ARG A 318 -20.08 5.65 23.86
C ARG A 318 -19.34 6.30 22.70
N ILE A 319 -20.06 6.50 21.62
CA ILE A 319 -19.63 7.33 20.49
C ILE A 319 -20.48 8.59 20.42
N LEU A 320 -19.85 9.71 20.13
CA LEU A 320 -20.51 10.95 19.78
C LEU A 320 -20.07 11.48 18.41
N SER A 321 -20.97 12.24 17.79
CA SER A 321 -20.76 12.86 16.48
C SER A 321 -21.75 14.01 16.26
N ALA A 322 -21.60 14.76 15.19
CA ALA A 322 -22.58 15.78 14.78
C ALA A 322 -24.00 15.21 14.55
N GLU A 323 -24.10 13.94 14.14
CA GLU A 323 -25.39 13.26 13.95
C GLU A 323 -26.16 13.15 15.26
N ASN A 324 -25.49 12.90 16.38
CA ASN A 324 -26.13 12.87 17.70
C ASN A 324 -26.68 14.24 18.10
N GLU A 325 -25.98 15.33 17.76
CA GLU A 325 -26.44 16.70 18.04
C GLU A 325 -27.68 17.05 17.21
N ALA A 326 -27.73 16.63 15.95
CA ALA A 326 -28.89 16.82 15.09
C ALA A 326 -30.11 16.06 15.59
N ASP A 327 -29.95 14.81 16.01
CA ASP A 327 -31.03 13.96 16.53
C ASP A 327 -31.57 14.52 17.87
N VAL A 328 -30.68 15.02 18.75
CA VAL A 328 -31.08 15.66 20.02
C VAL A 328 -31.84 16.97 19.76
N ASN A 329 -31.36 17.80 18.84
CA ASN A 329 -32.01 19.06 18.49
C ASN A 329 -33.41 18.83 17.87
N VAL A 330 -33.57 17.79 17.02
CA VAL A 330 -34.86 17.40 16.44
C VAL A 330 -35.78 16.91 17.53
N ALA A 331 -35.30 16.04 18.45
CA ALA A 331 -36.09 15.52 19.55
C ALA A 331 -36.52 16.63 20.54
N MET A 332 -35.65 17.64 20.80
CA MET A 332 -35.99 18.79 21.61
C MET A 332 -37.02 19.69 20.92
N ALA A 333 -36.83 19.95 19.62
CA ALA A 333 -37.81 20.73 18.84
C ALA A 333 -39.18 20.04 18.75
N GLU A 334 -39.22 18.71 18.61
CA GLU A 334 -40.46 17.92 18.64
C GLU A 334 -41.12 17.89 20.04
N ALA A 335 -40.29 17.90 21.11
CA ALA A 335 -40.78 17.98 22.48
C ALA A 335 -41.36 19.37 22.80
N GLU A 336 -40.74 20.44 22.30
CA GLU A 336 -41.26 21.82 22.43
C GLU A 336 -42.47 22.08 21.52
N ALA A 337 -42.60 21.38 20.41
CA ALA A 337 -43.73 21.49 19.48
C ALA A 337 -44.97 20.71 19.90
N ARG A 338 -44.92 19.89 20.96
CA ARG A 338 -46.11 19.21 21.51
C ARG A 338 -46.96 20.23 22.26
N PRO A 339 -48.19 20.62 21.78
CA PRO A 339 -49.04 21.52 22.52
C PRO A 339 -49.44 20.84 23.82
N GLN A 340 -49.44 21.62 24.90
CA GLN A 340 -49.99 21.28 26.20
C GLN A 340 -51.51 21.06 26.05
N GLN A 341 -51.92 19.90 25.57
CA GLN A 341 -53.27 19.42 25.66
C GLN A 341 -53.34 18.47 26.85
N LEU A 342 -53.57 19.05 28.05
CA LEU A 342 -54.14 18.35 29.19
C LEU A 342 -54.25 19.33 30.35
N ASN A 343 -55.33 20.14 30.39
CA ASN A 343 -55.99 20.59 31.62
C ASN A 343 -57.26 21.39 31.27
N GLN A 344 -58.28 20.72 30.73
CA GLN A 344 -59.67 21.12 30.95
C GLN A 344 -60.35 19.92 31.56
N ILE A 345 -60.29 19.86 32.91
CA ILE A 345 -61.22 19.05 33.70
C ILE A 345 -62.52 19.87 33.79
N ASP A 346 -63.51 19.48 33.01
CA ASP A 346 -64.84 19.99 33.09
C ASP A 346 -65.46 19.59 34.47
N VAL A 347 -65.53 20.57 35.35
CA VAL A 347 -66.29 20.44 36.63
C VAL A 347 -67.74 20.85 36.35
N THR A 348 -68.56 19.94 36.00
CA THR A 348 -70.07 20.11 36.02
C THR A 348 -70.59 20.08 37.44
N PRO A 349 -71.35 21.10 37.93
CA PRO A 349 -71.92 21.08 39.24
C PRO A 349 -73.22 20.22 39.24
N THR A 350 -73.25 19.18 40.01
CA THR A 350 -74.44 18.40 40.33
C THR A 350 -75.38 19.26 41.14
N SER A 351 -76.50 19.69 40.53
CA SER A 351 -77.66 20.27 41.22
C SER A 351 -78.32 19.25 42.09
N LYS A 352 -78.40 19.56 43.39
CA LYS A 352 -79.36 18.93 44.35
C LYS A 352 -80.74 19.25 43.89
N ASN A 353 -81.60 18.27 43.78
CA ASN A 353 -83.03 18.43 43.97
C ASN A 353 -83.55 17.50 45.09
N GLN A 354 -84.13 18.20 46.08
CA GLN A 354 -85.00 17.61 47.11
C GLN A 354 -86.34 17.16 46.50
N ASN A 355 -86.76 16.03 46.75
CA ASN A 355 -88.07 15.62 47.39
C ASN A 355 -88.09 14.11 47.50
#